data_9e87829c159a7d7dedf5c1231e0fa152
#
_entry.id   9e87829c159a7d7dedf5c1231e0fa152
#
_cell.length_a   1.000
_cell.length_b   1.000
_cell.length_c   1.000
_cell.angle_alpha   90.00
_cell.angle_beta   90.00
_cell.angle_gamma   90.00
#
_symmetry.space_group_name_H-M   'P 1'
#
loop_
_entity.id
_entity.type
_entity.pdbx_description
1 polymer ?
#
loop_
_entity_poly.entity_id
_entity_poly.type
_entity_poly.pdbx_seq_one_letter_code
_entity_poly.pdbx_strand_id
1 'polypeptide(L)'
;MSREVEKPDLSSLAEIDRLVHEPARLMVMSLLYVVDSADFTFVMNQTGLTWGNLSAHISKLEDAGYLKVEKTFKGKRPNTTLKLTSQGRQAFRDYAKRMKQVFQDFNG
;
A
#
# COMPACT_ATOMS: atom_id res chain seq x y z
N MET A 1 41.30 14.79 14.34
CA MET A 1 40.35 15.50 13.52
C MET A 1 38.98 14.93 13.70
N SER A 2 38.09 15.72 14.18
CA SER A 2 36.73 15.24 14.29
C SER A 2 36.09 15.24 12.92
N ARG A 3 35.59 14.11 12.56
CA ARG A 3 34.83 13.96 11.34
C ARG A 3 33.42 14.47 11.63
N GLU A 4 33.04 15.54 10.97
CA GLU A 4 31.66 15.92 11.00
C GLU A 4 30.86 14.88 10.26
N VAL A 5 30.01 14.18 11.00
CA VAL A 5 29.04 13.29 10.39
C VAL A 5 27.84 14.15 10.06
N GLU A 6 27.59 14.36 8.79
CA GLU A 6 26.36 15.00 8.36
C GLU A 6 25.18 14.18 8.83
N LYS A 7 24.29 14.82 9.56
CA LYS A 7 23.06 14.16 9.94
C LYS A 7 22.19 14.02 8.70
N PRO A 8 21.66 12.82 8.45
CA PRO A 8 20.74 12.66 7.33
C PRO A 8 19.50 13.54 7.54
N ASP A 9 18.98 14.06 6.46
CA ASP A 9 17.70 14.75 6.49
C ASP A 9 16.59 13.73 6.62
N LEU A 10 15.94 13.71 7.77
CA LEU A 10 14.89 12.75 8.07
C LEU A 10 13.48 13.32 7.80
N SER A 11 13.39 14.51 7.21
CA SER A 11 12.10 15.11 6.92
C SER A 11 11.25 14.27 5.97
N SER A 12 11.88 13.61 5.00
CA SER A 12 11.19 12.70 4.09
C SER A 12 10.53 11.54 4.83
N LEU A 13 11.21 11.01 5.84
CA LEU A 13 10.67 9.93 6.67
C LEU A 13 9.49 10.41 7.51
N ALA A 14 9.56 11.63 8.03
CA ALA A 14 8.49 12.20 8.84
C ALA A 14 7.20 12.37 8.03
N GLU A 15 7.31 12.53 6.72
CA GLU A 15 6.18 12.74 5.82
C GLU A 15 5.67 11.45 5.16
N ILE A 16 6.25 10.30 5.50
CA ILE A 16 5.80 9.02 4.96
C ILE A 16 4.37 8.72 5.42
N ASP A 17 3.54 8.31 4.47
CA ASP A 17 2.19 7.87 4.76
C ASP A 17 2.23 6.59 5.60
N ARG A 18 1.85 6.71 6.85
CA ARG A 18 1.91 5.58 7.80
C ARG A 18 0.88 4.49 7.49
N LEU A 19 -0.18 4.84 6.81
CA LEU A 19 -1.17 3.86 6.39
C LEU A 19 -0.59 2.95 5.31
N VAL A 20 0.12 3.53 4.36
CA VAL A 20 0.79 2.79 3.28
C VAL A 20 2.04 2.08 3.80
N HIS A 21 2.75 2.72 4.72
CA HIS A 21 4.01 2.21 5.26
C HIS A 21 3.75 1.11 6.32
N GLU A 22 3.20 0.02 5.85
CA GLU A 22 2.96 -1.17 6.65
C GLU A 22 3.05 -2.36 5.69
N PRO A 23 3.82 -3.42 6.02
CA PRO A 23 4.14 -4.47 5.05
C PRO A 23 2.94 -5.10 4.36
N ALA A 24 1.91 -5.45 5.11
CA ALA A 24 0.74 -6.11 4.52
C ALA A 24 -0.04 -5.17 3.61
N ARG A 25 -0.28 -3.94 4.04
CA ARG A 25 -0.99 -2.96 3.22
C ARG A 25 -0.18 -2.57 1.99
N LEU A 26 1.14 -2.47 2.15
CA LEU A 26 2.03 -2.18 1.02
C LEU A 26 1.96 -3.29 -0.03
N MET A 27 1.94 -4.56 0.39
CA MET A 27 1.76 -5.68 -0.55
C MET A 27 0.45 -5.58 -1.30
N VAL A 28 -0.64 -5.32 -0.60
CA VAL A 28 -1.97 -5.21 -1.21
C VAL A 28 -2.01 -4.07 -2.22
N MET A 29 -1.54 -2.89 -1.83
CA MET A 29 -1.54 -1.73 -2.72
C MET A 29 -0.62 -1.92 -3.92
N SER A 30 0.54 -2.53 -3.73
CA SER A 30 1.47 -2.83 -4.82
C SER A 30 0.83 -3.74 -5.86
N LEU A 31 0.17 -4.79 -5.39
CA LEU A 31 -0.52 -5.73 -6.29
C LEU A 31 -1.63 -5.03 -7.07
N LEU A 32 -2.48 -4.27 -6.38
CA LEU A 32 -3.59 -3.59 -7.01
C LEU A 32 -3.15 -2.42 -7.90
N TYR A 33 -1.97 -1.88 -7.67
CA TYR A 33 -1.40 -0.88 -8.55
C TYR A 33 -1.06 -1.47 -9.93
N VAL A 34 -0.63 -2.72 -9.94
CA VAL A 34 -0.21 -3.41 -11.17
C VAL A 34 -1.42 -4.01 -11.91
N VAL A 35 -2.35 -4.64 -11.20
CA VAL A 35 -3.42 -5.42 -11.85
C VAL A 35 -4.75 -4.67 -11.99
N ASP A 36 -4.82 -3.41 -11.60
CA ASP A 36 -6.00 -2.54 -11.63
C ASP A 36 -7.13 -2.98 -10.70
N SER A 37 -7.60 -4.20 -10.81
CA SER A 37 -8.61 -4.76 -9.91
C SER A 37 -8.37 -6.26 -9.74
N ALA A 38 -8.78 -6.79 -8.60
CA ALA A 38 -8.60 -8.21 -8.31
C ALA A 38 -9.64 -8.69 -7.30
N ASP A 39 -9.96 -9.97 -7.39
CA ASP A 39 -10.81 -10.62 -6.40
C ASP A 39 -10.10 -10.72 -5.06
N PHE A 40 -10.86 -10.66 -3.99
CA PHE A 40 -10.36 -10.83 -2.63
C PHE A 40 -9.52 -12.12 -2.49
N THR A 41 -10.03 -13.24 -3.01
CA THR A 41 -9.34 -14.53 -2.94
C THR A 41 -8.01 -14.49 -3.68
N PHE A 42 -7.96 -13.85 -4.84
CA PHE A 42 -6.70 -13.69 -5.59
C PHE A 42 -5.68 -12.89 -4.77
N VAL A 43 -6.11 -11.79 -4.18
CA VAL A 43 -5.21 -10.95 -3.35
C VAL A 43 -4.73 -11.73 -2.14
N MET A 44 -5.61 -12.48 -1.50
CA MET A 44 -5.26 -13.32 -0.35
C MET A 44 -4.19 -14.34 -0.73
N ASN A 45 -4.37 -15.01 -1.85
CA ASN A 45 -3.41 -16.03 -2.31
C ASN A 45 -2.07 -15.42 -2.71
N GLN A 46 -2.09 -14.25 -3.33
CA GLN A 46 -0.86 -13.59 -3.77
C GLN A 46 -0.05 -13.00 -2.60
N THR A 47 -0.73 -12.53 -1.58
CA THR A 47 -0.07 -11.89 -0.43
C THR A 47 0.29 -12.88 0.68
N GLY A 48 -0.36 -14.04 0.71
CA GLY A 48 -0.19 -15.01 1.79
C GLY A 48 -0.86 -14.59 3.11
N LEU A 49 -1.66 -13.54 3.09
CA LEU A 49 -2.38 -13.07 4.28
C LEU A 49 -3.56 -14.00 4.58
N THR A 50 -3.91 -14.10 5.85
CA THR A 50 -5.14 -14.80 6.26
C THR A 50 -6.34 -13.97 5.87
N TRP A 51 -7.51 -14.60 5.78
CA TRP A 51 -8.76 -13.91 5.46
C TRP A 51 -9.00 -12.75 6.43
N GLY A 52 -8.85 -12.99 7.73
CA GLY A 52 -9.09 -11.96 8.75
C GLY A 52 -8.10 -10.80 8.68
N ASN A 53 -6.82 -11.10 8.48
CA ASN A 53 -5.81 -10.04 8.36
C ASN A 53 -6.01 -9.21 7.11
N LEU A 54 -6.30 -9.84 5.98
CA LEU A 54 -6.58 -9.13 4.74
C LEU A 54 -7.82 -8.25 4.89
N SER A 55 -8.91 -8.78 5.46
CA SER A 55 -10.13 -8.01 5.71
C SER A 55 -9.86 -6.76 6.54
N ALA A 56 -9.07 -6.90 7.61
CA ALA A 56 -8.74 -5.77 8.48
C ALA A 56 -7.95 -4.68 7.74
N HIS A 57 -6.97 -5.08 6.95
CA HIS A 57 -6.17 -4.13 6.17
C HIS A 57 -6.98 -3.46 5.08
N ILE A 58 -7.85 -4.21 4.41
CA ILE A 58 -8.75 -3.66 3.38
C ILE A 58 -9.68 -2.63 3.98
N SER A 59 -10.26 -2.90 5.15
CA SER A 59 -11.14 -1.94 5.83
C SER A 59 -10.41 -0.62 6.12
N LYS A 60 -9.17 -0.70 6.59
CA LYS A 60 -8.39 0.51 6.86
C LYS A 60 -8.11 1.31 5.60
N LEU A 61 -7.78 0.64 4.51
CA LEU A 61 -7.53 1.28 3.23
C LEU A 61 -8.81 1.88 2.64
N GLU A 62 -9.91 1.18 2.76
CA GLU A 62 -11.22 1.68 2.31
C GLU A 62 -11.64 2.91 3.10
N ASP A 63 -11.51 2.88 4.43
CA ASP A 63 -11.85 4.01 5.30
C ASP A 63 -11.03 5.25 4.98
N ALA A 64 -9.80 5.07 4.55
CA ALA A 64 -8.93 6.18 4.15
C ALA A 64 -9.22 6.70 2.74
N GLY A 65 -10.10 6.04 2.01
CA GLY A 65 -10.42 6.40 0.64
C GLY A 65 -9.41 5.90 -0.39
N TYR A 66 -8.51 4.99 -0.02
CA TYR A 66 -7.47 4.49 -0.92
C TYR A 66 -7.92 3.28 -1.73
N LEU A 67 -8.98 2.62 -1.31
CA LEU A 67 -9.40 1.36 -1.89
C LEU A 67 -10.91 1.32 -1.98
N LYS A 68 -11.41 0.77 -3.09
CA LYS A 68 -12.83 0.54 -3.31
C LYS A 68 -13.10 -0.95 -3.25
N VAL A 69 -14.10 -1.33 -2.48
CA VAL A 69 -14.56 -2.71 -2.35
C VAL A 69 -15.90 -2.83 -3.05
N GLU A 70 -15.99 -3.69 -4.04
CA GLU A 70 -17.23 -3.95 -4.75
C GLU A 70 -17.66 -5.39 -4.49
N LYS A 71 -18.88 -5.54 -3.98
CA LYS A 71 -19.50 -6.85 -3.81
C LYS A 71 -20.38 -7.13 -5.00
N THR A 72 -20.03 -8.18 -5.74
CA THR A 72 -20.71 -8.59 -6.97
C THR A 72 -21.02 -10.08 -6.89
N PHE A 73 -21.55 -10.61 -7.98
CA PHE A 73 -21.80 -12.04 -8.10
C PHE A 73 -21.10 -12.55 -9.35
N LYS A 74 -20.45 -13.71 -9.24
CA LYS A 74 -20.02 -14.52 -10.37
C LYS A 74 -20.97 -15.70 -10.46
N GLY A 75 -21.94 -15.59 -11.39
CA GLY A 75 -23.06 -16.53 -11.39
C GLY A 75 -23.87 -16.37 -10.12
N LYS A 76 -23.99 -17.45 -9.32
CA LYS A 76 -24.72 -17.43 -8.04
C LYS A 76 -23.80 -17.21 -6.84
N ARG A 77 -22.49 -17.06 -7.05
CA ARG A 77 -21.54 -16.91 -5.96
C ARG A 77 -21.27 -15.43 -5.65
N PRO A 78 -21.33 -15.04 -4.39
CA PRO A 78 -20.85 -13.72 -3.99
C PRO A 78 -19.35 -13.59 -4.33
N ASN A 79 -18.97 -12.43 -4.83
CA ASN A 79 -17.60 -12.11 -5.18
C ASN A 79 -17.25 -10.72 -4.69
N THR A 80 -16.09 -10.56 -4.10
CA THR A 80 -15.58 -9.27 -3.65
C THR A 80 -14.41 -8.87 -4.51
N THR A 81 -14.52 -7.71 -5.16
CA THR A 81 -13.49 -7.15 -6.01
C THR A 81 -12.89 -5.92 -5.35
N LEU A 82 -11.58 -5.83 -5.40
CA LEU A 82 -10.79 -4.78 -4.79
C LEU A 82 -10.13 -3.95 -5.88
N LYS A 83 -10.15 -2.65 -5.70
CA LYS A 83 -9.55 -1.71 -6.66
C LYS A 83 -9.01 -0.49 -5.93
N LEU A 84 -7.83 -0.02 -6.32
CA LEU A 84 -7.33 1.26 -5.83
C LEU A 84 -8.17 2.40 -6.41
N THR A 85 -8.47 3.37 -5.57
CA THR A 85 -9.04 4.64 -6.02
C THR A 85 -7.95 5.51 -6.64
N SER A 86 -8.34 6.60 -7.29
CA SER A 86 -7.38 7.60 -7.76
C SER A 86 -6.54 8.13 -6.61
N GLN A 87 -7.16 8.35 -5.46
CA GLN A 87 -6.47 8.80 -4.25
C GLN A 87 -5.48 7.75 -3.76
N GLY A 88 -5.87 6.47 -3.78
CA GLY A 88 -4.98 5.37 -3.38
C GLY A 88 -3.79 5.24 -4.33
N ARG A 89 -4.02 5.38 -5.62
CA ARG A 89 -2.93 5.36 -6.61
C ARG A 89 -1.95 6.52 -6.39
N GLN A 90 -2.47 7.70 -6.12
CA GLN A 90 -1.63 8.86 -5.83
C GLN A 90 -0.84 8.66 -4.55
N ALA A 91 -1.48 8.15 -3.49
CA ALA A 91 -0.81 7.87 -2.23
C ALA A 91 0.32 6.86 -2.41
N PHE A 92 0.09 5.83 -3.23
CA PHE A 92 1.12 4.82 -3.51
C PHE A 92 2.29 5.43 -4.27
N ARG A 93 2.03 6.23 -5.29
CA ARG A 93 3.09 6.92 -6.06
C ARG A 93 3.90 7.86 -5.17
N ASP A 94 3.23 8.62 -4.33
CA ASP A 94 3.89 9.55 -3.39
C ASP A 94 4.76 8.78 -2.40
N TYR A 95 4.26 7.67 -1.91
CA TYR A 95 5.02 6.80 -1.01
C TYR A 95 6.29 6.28 -1.69
N ALA A 96 6.17 5.74 -2.90
CA ALA A 96 7.29 5.22 -3.66
C ALA A 96 8.34 6.30 -3.90
N LYS A 97 7.91 7.50 -4.26
CA LYS A 97 8.79 8.64 -4.49
C LYS A 97 9.54 9.04 -3.23
N ARG A 98 8.84 9.10 -2.09
CA ARG A 98 9.46 9.45 -0.80
C ARG A 98 10.46 8.38 -0.35
N MET A 99 10.12 7.11 -0.51
CA MET A 99 11.04 6.02 -0.16
C MET A 99 12.28 6.05 -1.03
N LYS A 100 12.14 6.33 -2.31
CA LYS A 100 13.28 6.50 -3.20
C LYS A 100 14.17 7.65 -2.74
N GLN A 101 13.58 8.77 -2.34
CA GLN A 101 14.30 9.92 -1.79
C GLN A 101 15.08 9.55 -0.53
N VAL A 102 14.44 8.83 0.39
CA VAL A 102 15.06 8.37 1.63
C VAL A 102 16.29 7.53 1.33
N PHE A 103 16.18 6.56 0.42
CA PHE A 103 17.31 5.69 0.09
C PHE A 103 18.42 6.44 -0.64
N GLN A 104 18.08 7.43 -1.45
CA GLN A 104 19.08 8.28 -2.10
C GLN A 104 19.90 9.09 -1.08
N ASP A 105 19.24 9.57 -0.01
CA ASP A 105 19.90 10.33 1.05
C ASP A 105 20.93 9.51 1.82
N PHE A 106 20.79 8.19 1.82
CA PHE A 106 21.73 7.26 2.45
C PHE A 106 22.76 6.69 1.48
N ASN A 107 22.69 7.07 0.24
CA ASN A 107 23.54 6.55 -0.82
C ASN A 107 24.73 7.49 -1.00
N GLY A 108 25.66 7.35 -0.13
CA GLY A 108 26.83 8.21 -0.07
C GLY A 108 27.84 8.01 -1.16
#